data_add55b3b66774d8ff77fa76945549d3d
#
_entry.id   add55b3b66774d8ff77fa76945549d3d
#
_cell.length_a   1.000
_cell.length_b   1.000
_cell.length_c   1.000
_cell.angle_alpha   90.00
_cell.angle_beta   90.00
_cell.angle_gamma   90.00
#
_symmetry.space_group_name_H-M   'P 1'
#
loop_
_entity.id
_entity.type
_entity.pdbx_description
1 polymer ?
#
loop_
_entity_poly.entity_id
_entity_poly.type
_entity_poly.pdbx_seq_one_letter_code
_entity_poly.pdbx_strand_id
1 'polypeptide(L)'
;MPNLVVDFDKVLTLAGTDLGYSEYREITQEQVNLFADATSDHQWIHVDPERAKDGPFGAPIAHGFLTLSLLIPLWSELFDVEGASAKVNYGLDRVRFTSPVKVGSRVRLQATIAEVSEVKGGVQIKVANTIEIEGQERPAVVAEFLARFYS
;
A
#
# COMPACT_ATOMS: atom_id res chain seq x y z
N MET A 1 10.76 -10.32 -9.06
CA MET A 1 9.72 -11.36 -9.33
C MET A 1 8.73 -11.40 -8.18
N PRO A 2 7.43 -11.40 -8.44
CA PRO A 2 6.44 -11.58 -7.37
C PRO A 2 6.60 -12.94 -6.69
N ASN A 3 6.24 -12.98 -5.39
CA ASN A 3 6.30 -14.23 -4.62
C ASN A 3 5.31 -15.28 -5.14
N LEU A 4 4.16 -14.84 -5.63
CA LEU A 4 3.12 -15.71 -6.15
C LEU A 4 2.60 -15.16 -7.47
N VAL A 5 2.65 -15.98 -8.51
CA VAL A 5 2.05 -15.67 -9.81
C VAL A 5 1.04 -16.76 -10.13
N VAL A 6 -0.16 -16.40 -10.49
CA VAL A 6 -1.22 -17.35 -10.81
C VAL A 6 -1.86 -17.00 -12.15
N ASP A 7 -2.42 -18.02 -12.82
CA ASP A 7 -3.25 -17.79 -14.00
C ASP A 7 -4.59 -17.17 -13.59
N PHE A 8 -5.16 -16.37 -14.48
CA PHE A 8 -6.44 -15.71 -14.25
C PHE A 8 -7.53 -16.68 -13.77
N ASP A 9 -7.61 -17.87 -14.33
CA ASP A 9 -8.64 -18.85 -13.99
C ASP A 9 -8.45 -19.48 -12.59
N LYS A 10 -7.33 -19.22 -11.93
CA LYS A 10 -7.06 -19.72 -10.58
C LYS A 10 -7.38 -18.69 -9.48
N VAL A 11 -7.67 -17.44 -9.84
CA VAL A 11 -7.86 -16.38 -8.85
C VAL A 11 -8.98 -16.72 -7.86
N LEU A 12 -10.08 -17.30 -8.31
CA LEU A 12 -11.20 -17.66 -7.43
C LEU A 12 -10.85 -18.72 -6.37
N THR A 13 -9.71 -19.38 -6.47
CA THR A 13 -9.28 -20.40 -5.50
C THR A 13 -8.43 -19.83 -4.37
N LEU A 14 -8.16 -18.51 -4.36
CA LEU A 14 -7.10 -17.92 -3.54
C LEU A 14 -7.56 -17.36 -2.20
N ALA A 15 -8.85 -17.44 -1.86
CA ALA A 15 -9.33 -16.93 -0.56
C ALA A 15 -8.53 -17.53 0.59
N GLY A 16 -8.07 -16.68 1.50
CA GLY A 16 -7.27 -17.10 2.65
C GLY A 16 -5.77 -17.23 2.41
N THR A 17 -5.30 -16.95 1.19
CA THR A 17 -3.87 -17.06 0.86
C THR A 17 -3.07 -15.92 1.49
N ASP A 18 -2.06 -16.27 2.30
CA ASP A 18 -1.10 -15.33 2.84
C ASP A 18 -0.02 -15.07 1.78
N LEU A 19 0.12 -13.81 1.38
CA LEU A 19 1.11 -13.40 0.37
C LEU A 19 2.46 -13.05 0.97
N GLY A 20 2.57 -13.01 2.32
CA GLY A 20 3.82 -12.73 3.01
C GLY A 20 4.17 -11.24 3.06
N TYR A 21 5.46 -10.97 3.10
CA TYR A 21 6.01 -9.62 3.30
C TYR A 21 6.78 -9.15 2.08
N SER A 22 6.61 -7.86 1.74
CA SER A 22 7.50 -7.20 0.78
C SER A 22 8.85 -6.88 1.43
N GLU A 23 9.81 -6.46 0.63
CA GLU A 23 11.02 -5.86 1.15
C GLU A 23 10.70 -4.51 1.81
N TYR A 24 11.55 -4.07 2.75
CA TYR A 24 11.46 -2.73 3.30
C TYR A 24 11.87 -1.68 2.27
N ARG A 25 11.19 -0.54 2.30
CA ARG A 25 11.47 0.60 1.43
C ARG A 25 11.57 1.86 2.28
N GLU A 26 12.63 2.65 2.08
CA GLU A 26 12.79 3.91 2.77
C GLU A 26 11.85 4.98 2.20
N ILE A 27 11.28 5.77 3.08
CA ILE A 27 10.48 6.95 2.71
C ILE A 27 11.40 8.17 2.81
N THR A 28 11.70 8.78 1.65
CA THR A 28 12.62 9.91 1.58
C THR A 28 11.87 11.23 1.55
N GLN A 29 12.56 12.31 1.96
CA GLN A 29 12.01 13.65 1.86
C GLN A 29 11.72 14.02 0.40
N GLU A 30 12.59 13.60 -0.53
CA GLU A 30 12.38 13.84 -1.95
C GLU A 30 11.05 13.23 -2.44
N GLN A 31 10.76 12.00 -2.06
CA GLN A 31 9.52 11.32 -2.40
C GLN A 31 8.30 12.07 -1.85
N VAL A 32 8.38 12.51 -0.60
CA VAL A 32 7.30 13.28 0.04
C VAL A 32 7.07 14.60 -0.69
N ASN A 33 8.15 15.29 -1.05
CA ASN A 33 8.05 16.55 -1.81
C ASN A 33 7.42 16.34 -3.18
N LEU A 34 7.77 15.26 -3.88
CA LEU A 34 7.16 14.93 -5.18
C LEU A 34 5.67 14.65 -5.04
N PHE A 35 5.26 13.95 -3.99
CA PHE A 35 3.85 13.70 -3.73
C PHE A 35 3.10 15.00 -3.43
N ALA A 36 3.71 15.87 -2.62
CA ALA A 36 3.14 17.19 -2.32
C ALA A 36 2.93 18.01 -3.61
N ASP A 37 3.91 17.99 -4.51
CA ASP A 37 3.81 18.68 -5.80
C ASP A 37 2.71 18.08 -6.68
N ALA A 38 2.61 16.76 -6.74
CA ALA A 38 1.64 16.07 -7.56
C ALA A 38 0.19 16.31 -7.11
N THR A 39 -0.03 16.50 -5.80
CA THR A 39 -1.37 16.59 -5.20
C THR A 39 -1.71 17.98 -4.67
N SER A 40 -0.75 18.90 -4.70
CA SER A 40 -0.88 20.26 -4.13
C SER A 40 -1.09 20.26 -2.61
N ASP A 41 -0.65 19.23 -1.92
CA ASP A 41 -0.69 19.16 -0.46
C ASP A 41 0.70 19.48 0.10
N HIS A 42 0.95 20.77 0.31
CA HIS A 42 2.23 21.30 0.78
C HIS A 42 2.19 21.72 2.25
N GLN A 43 1.39 21.03 3.06
CA GLN A 43 1.34 21.33 4.49
C GLN A 43 2.74 21.19 5.11
N TRP A 44 3.11 22.12 6.01
CA TRP A 44 4.46 22.19 6.56
C TRP A 44 4.91 20.92 7.29
N ILE A 45 3.97 20.15 7.85
CA ILE A 45 4.30 18.89 8.54
C ILE A 45 4.96 17.86 7.61
N HIS A 46 4.81 18.02 6.29
CA HIS A 46 5.37 17.13 5.27
C HIS A 46 6.61 17.71 4.61
N VAL A 47 6.61 19.00 4.30
CA VAL A 47 7.59 19.58 3.36
C VAL A 47 8.58 20.55 3.99
N ASP A 48 8.44 20.90 5.28
CA ASP A 48 9.32 21.84 5.97
C ASP A 48 10.03 21.15 7.14
N PRO A 49 11.22 20.52 6.89
CA PRO A 49 11.93 19.80 7.96
C PRO A 49 12.31 20.66 9.16
N GLU A 50 12.68 21.94 8.94
CA GLU A 50 13.06 22.83 10.02
C GLU A 50 11.90 23.13 10.95
N ARG A 51 10.74 23.41 10.40
CA ARG A 51 9.53 23.65 11.19
C ARG A 51 8.99 22.35 11.79
N ALA A 52 9.06 21.25 11.06
CA ALA A 52 8.52 19.97 11.49
C ALA A 52 9.29 19.38 12.69
N LYS A 53 10.59 19.63 12.79
CA LYS A 53 11.37 19.11 13.92
C LYS A 53 10.90 19.64 15.27
N ASP A 54 10.32 20.84 15.29
CA ASP A 54 9.77 21.47 16.49
C ASP A 54 8.24 21.25 16.59
N GLY A 55 7.66 20.51 15.65
CA GLY A 55 6.25 20.20 15.61
C GLY A 55 5.88 18.95 16.40
N PRO A 56 4.60 18.54 16.31
CA PRO A 56 4.07 17.46 17.16
C PRO A 56 4.69 16.09 16.90
N PHE A 57 5.30 15.86 15.73
CA PHE A 57 5.88 14.57 15.38
C PHE A 57 7.41 14.55 15.52
N GLY A 58 8.06 15.69 15.76
CA GLY A 58 9.51 15.79 15.89
C GLY A 58 10.30 15.63 14.60
N ALA A 59 9.63 15.45 13.47
CA ALA A 59 10.21 15.25 12.15
C ALA A 59 9.13 15.46 11.10
N PRO A 60 9.49 15.70 9.82
CA PRO A 60 8.50 15.67 8.76
C PRO A 60 7.94 14.25 8.61
N ILE A 61 6.66 14.16 8.26
CA ILE A 61 5.98 12.90 8.09
C ILE A 61 5.45 12.76 6.64
N ALA A 62 5.38 11.53 6.17
CA ALA A 62 4.76 11.23 4.88
C ALA A 62 3.25 11.52 4.95
N HIS A 63 2.68 11.95 3.82
CA HIS A 63 1.23 12.04 3.69
C HIS A 63 0.64 10.64 3.88
N GLY A 64 -0.48 10.53 4.60
CA GLY A 64 -1.18 9.26 4.72
C GLY A 64 -1.51 8.68 3.34
N PHE A 65 -1.95 9.51 2.42
CA PHE A 65 -2.27 9.08 1.05
C PHE A 65 -1.03 8.63 0.27
N LEU A 66 0.14 9.18 0.53
CA LEU A 66 1.38 8.66 -0.07
C LEU A 66 1.63 7.23 0.41
N THR A 67 1.61 7.02 1.72
CA THR A 67 1.86 5.70 2.30
C THR A 67 0.83 4.69 1.78
N LEU A 68 -0.44 5.08 1.71
CA LEU A 68 -1.48 4.23 1.14
C LEU A 68 -1.19 3.88 -0.32
N SER A 69 -0.74 4.85 -1.12
CA SER A 69 -0.42 4.62 -2.53
C SER A 69 0.70 3.60 -2.73
N LEU A 70 1.57 3.44 -1.75
CA LEU A 70 2.65 2.45 -1.80
C LEU A 70 2.15 1.00 -1.73
N LEU A 71 0.87 0.78 -1.41
CA LEU A 71 0.27 -0.56 -1.54
C LEU A 71 0.55 -1.16 -2.91
N ILE A 72 0.47 -0.35 -3.97
CA ILE A 72 0.58 -0.85 -5.34
C ILE A 72 1.99 -1.37 -5.65
N PRO A 73 3.06 -0.56 -5.53
CA PRO A 73 4.41 -1.08 -5.81
C PRO A 73 4.85 -2.18 -4.84
N LEU A 74 4.46 -2.11 -3.56
CA LEU A 74 4.81 -3.14 -2.58
C LEU A 74 4.04 -4.43 -2.86
N TRP A 75 2.76 -4.31 -3.22
CA TRP A 75 1.93 -5.47 -3.56
C TRP A 75 2.44 -6.18 -4.82
N SER A 76 2.99 -5.42 -5.78
CA SER A 76 3.58 -6.00 -7.00
C SER A 76 4.76 -6.91 -6.72
N GLU A 77 5.41 -6.79 -5.55
CA GLU A 77 6.47 -7.73 -5.12
C GLU A 77 5.89 -9.04 -4.61
N LEU A 78 4.61 -9.08 -4.27
CA LEU A 78 3.99 -10.23 -3.62
C LEU A 78 3.16 -11.08 -4.57
N PHE A 79 2.48 -10.45 -5.53
CA PHE A 79 1.43 -11.12 -6.28
C PHE A 79 1.28 -10.57 -7.69
N ASP A 80 1.05 -11.46 -8.64
CA ASP A 80 0.66 -11.09 -9.99
C ASP A 80 -0.28 -12.13 -10.59
N VAL A 81 -1.07 -11.70 -11.57
CA VAL A 81 -2.03 -12.53 -12.30
C VAL A 81 -1.68 -12.51 -13.78
N GLU A 82 -1.39 -13.66 -14.34
CA GLU A 82 -1.17 -13.84 -15.76
C GLU A 82 -2.51 -14.07 -16.48
N GLY A 83 -2.58 -13.65 -17.73
CA GLY A 83 -3.78 -13.83 -18.55
C GLY A 83 -4.87 -12.79 -18.35
N ALA A 84 -4.65 -11.80 -17.49
CA ALA A 84 -5.57 -10.68 -17.33
C ALA A 84 -5.27 -9.61 -18.37
N SER A 85 -6.30 -9.13 -19.05
CA SER A 85 -6.17 -8.02 -20.01
C SER A 85 -6.10 -6.67 -19.31
N ALA A 86 -6.67 -6.57 -18.11
CA ALA A 86 -6.65 -5.35 -17.32
C ALA A 86 -6.64 -5.67 -15.83
N LYS A 87 -5.91 -4.82 -15.08
CA LYS A 87 -5.80 -4.89 -13.63
C LYS A 87 -6.19 -3.51 -13.09
N VAL A 88 -7.18 -3.46 -12.22
CA VAL A 88 -7.81 -2.19 -11.84
C VAL A 88 -7.86 -2.06 -10.32
N ASN A 89 -7.42 -0.89 -9.83
CA ASN A 89 -7.69 -0.47 -8.48
C ASN A 89 -9.16 -0.07 -8.38
N TYR A 90 -9.98 -0.97 -7.88
CA TYR A 90 -11.42 -0.69 -7.82
C TYR A 90 -11.79 0.22 -6.65
N GLY A 91 -11.20 -0.02 -5.49
CA GLY A 91 -11.50 0.76 -4.30
C GLY A 91 -10.90 0.19 -3.04
N LEU A 92 -11.38 0.73 -1.93
CA LEU A 92 -10.96 0.36 -0.58
C LEU A 92 -12.21 0.28 0.28
N ASP A 93 -12.39 -0.83 1.02
CA ASP A 93 -13.51 -0.94 1.94
C ASP A 93 -13.21 -0.28 3.27
N ARG A 94 -11.97 -0.36 3.72
CA ARG A 94 -11.58 0.18 5.02
C ARG A 94 -10.14 0.67 4.96
N VAL A 95 -9.90 1.87 5.50
CA VAL A 95 -8.56 2.45 5.59
C VAL A 95 -8.43 3.13 6.94
N ARG A 96 -7.31 2.86 7.64
CA ARG A 96 -6.94 3.58 8.85
C ARG A 96 -5.44 3.88 8.82
N PHE A 97 -5.10 5.12 9.10
CA PHE A 97 -3.74 5.57 9.26
C PHE A 97 -3.41 5.52 10.77
N THR A 98 -2.79 4.43 11.19
CA THR A 98 -2.69 4.10 12.60
C THR A 98 -1.45 4.67 13.28
N SER A 99 -0.42 5.03 12.51
CA SER A 99 0.78 5.71 13.01
C SER A 99 1.36 6.61 11.92
N PRO A 100 1.90 7.78 12.28
CA PRO A 100 2.59 8.63 11.30
C PRO A 100 3.89 7.95 10.84
N VAL A 101 4.23 8.14 9.58
CA VAL A 101 5.48 7.66 8.98
C VAL A 101 6.44 8.83 8.88
N LYS A 102 7.44 8.87 9.75
CA LYS A 102 8.47 9.91 9.69
C LYS A 102 9.35 9.69 8.47
N VAL A 103 9.75 10.78 7.82
CA VAL A 103 10.73 10.73 6.75
C VAL A 103 12.01 10.04 7.27
N GLY A 104 12.58 9.15 6.47
CA GLY A 104 13.70 8.31 6.87
C GLY A 104 13.30 6.94 7.41
N SER A 105 12.02 6.74 7.72
CA SER A 105 11.52 5.43 8.12
C SER A 105 11.51 4.45 6.95
N ARG A 106 11.57 3.16 7.27
CA ARG A 106 11.44 2.09 6.28
C ARG A 106 10.14 1.36 6.52
N VAL A 107 9.40 1.11 5.44
CA VAL A 107 8.09 0.47 5.51
C VAL A 107 8.06 -0.77 4.63
N ARG A 108 7.23 -1.74 5.00
CA ARG A 108 6.97 -2.93 4.20
C ARG A 108 5.49 -3.30 4.28
N LEU A 109 5.04 -4.08 3.32
CA LEU A 109 3.68 -4.58 3.25
C LEU A 109 3.63 -6.04 3.69
N GLN A 110 2.62 -6.37 4.51
CA GLN A 110 2.14 -7.72 4.71
C GLN A 110 0.73 -7.79 4.11
N ALA A 111 0.43 -8.80 3.32
CA ALA A 111 -0.85 -8.89 2.63
C ALA A 111 -1.39 -10.33 2.64
N THR A 112 -2.71 -10.43 2.77
CA THR A 112 -3.44 -11.70 2.70
C THR A 112 -4.66 -11.49 1.80
N ILE A 113 -4.90 -12.41 0.89
CA ILE A 113 -6.13 -12.39 0.09
C ILE A 113 -7.27 -12.89 0.99
N ALA A 114 -8.14 -11.97 1.41
CA ALA A 114 -9.21 -12.30 2.35
C ALA A 114 -10.41 -12.91 1.64
N GLU A 115 -10.81 -12.35 0.49
CA GLU A 115 -12.00 -12.78 -0.24
C GLU A 115 -11.76 -12.72 -1.74
N VAL A 116 -12.44 -13.58 -2.47
CA VAL A 116 -12.47 -13.57 -3.94
C VAL A 116 -13.90 -13.70 -4.40
N SER A 117 -14.26 -13.04 -5.50
CA SER A 117 -15.62 -13.09 -6.06
C SER A 117 -15.60 -12.85 -7.55
N GLU A 118 -16.65 -13.34 -8.22
CA GLU A 118 -16.87 -13.03 -9.64
C GLU A 118 -17.52 -11.67 -9.76
N VAL A 119 -17.12 -10.92 -10.78
CA VAL A 119 -17.77 -9.68 -11.18
C VAL A 119 -18.03 -9.76 -12.68
N LYS A 120 -18.84 -8.86 -13.22
CA LYS A 120 -19.14 -8.85 -14.65
C LYS A 120 -17.85 -8.68 -15.45
N GLY A 121 -17.49 -9.70 -16.21
CA GLY A 121 -16.31 -9.69 -17.07
C GLY A 121 -15.00 -10.00 -16.38
N GLY A 122 -15.01 -10.37 -15.09
CA GLY A 122 -13.77 -10.61 -14.38
C GLY A 122 -13.93 -11.15 -12.97
N VAL A 123 -12.90 -10.95 -12.18
CA VAL A 123 -12.86 -11.36 -10.78
C VAL A 123 -12.40 -10.19 -9.90
N GLN A 124 -12.84 -10.20 -8.66
CA GLN A 124 -12.43 -9.23 -7.65
C GLN A 124 -11.79 -9.96 -6.49
N ILE A 125 -10.69 -9.40 -5.99
CA ILE A 125 -10.11 -9.86 -4.74
C ILE A 125 -10.17 -8.74 -3.70
N LYS A 126 -10.38 -9.12 -2.44
CA LYS A 126 -10.21 -8.23 -1.30
C LYS A 126 -8.91 -8.63 -0.62
N VAL A 127 -7.97 -7.71 -0.54
CA VAL A 127 -6.67 -7.94 0.08
C VAL A 127 -6.64 -7.20 1.41
N ALA A 128 -6.37 -7.94 2.48
CA ALA A 128 -6.13 -7.36 3.81
C ALA A 128 -4.66 -6.96 3.88
N ASN A 129 -4.40 -5.67 4.04
CA ASN A 129 -3.06 -5.10 3.99
C ASN A 129 -2.68 -4.45 5.31
N THR A 130 -1.43 -4.66 5.72
CA THR A 130 -0.82 -3.96 6.84
C THR A 130 0.52 -3.41 6.35
N ILE A 131 0.69 -2.08 6.39
CA ILE A 131 1.98 -1.46 6.12
C ILE A 131 2.66 -1.23 7.45
N GLU A 132 3.79 -1.91 7.64
CA GLU A 132 4.57 -1.86 8.88
C GLU A 132 5.70 -0.84 8.76
N ILE A 133 6.06 -0.26 9.90
CA ILE A 133 7.23 0.62 10.02
C ILE A 133 8.31 -0.16 10.76
N GLU A 134 9.50 -0.26 10.19
CA GLU A 134 10.62 -0.99 10.78
C GLU A 134 10.90 -0.48 12.20
N GLY A 135 10.97 -1.41 13.15
CA GLY A 135 11.25 -1.10 14.55
C GLY A 135 10.05 -0.64 15.37
N GLN A 136 8.84 -0.62 14.80
CA GLN A 136 7.64 -0.23 15.53
C GLN A 136 6.62 -1.37 15.54
N GLU A 137 5.93 -1.55 16.66
CA GLU A 137 4.88 -2.56 16.77
C GLU A 137 3.60 -2.10 16.08
N ARG A 138 3.27 -0.80 16.19
CA ARG A 138 2.06 -0.25 15.61
C ARG A 138 2.25 0.02 14.12
N PRO A 139 1.39 -0.51 13.25
CA PRO A 139 1.53 -0.29 11.81
C PRO A 139 1.21 1.15 11.40
N ALA A 140 1.68 1.54 10.23
CA ALA A 140 1.37 2.82 9.63
C ALA A 140 -0.03 2.84 9.05
N VAL A 141 -0.40 1.79 8.31
CA VAL A 141 -1.68 1.69 7.59
C VAL A 141 -2.24 0.29 7.73
N VAL A 142 -3.54 0.23 7.95
CA VAL A 142 -4.33 -1.01 7.80
C VAL A 142 -5.42 -0.70 6.78
N ALA A 143 -5.49 -1.48 5.70
CA ALA A 143 -6.43 -1.22 4.62
C ALA A 143 -6.93 -2.50 3.97
N GLU A 144 -8.20 -2.50 3.57
CA GLU A 144 -8.78 -3.56 2.74
C GLU A 144 -8.89 -3.02 1.32
N PHE A 145 -8.07 -3.58 0.42
CA PHE A 145 -7.95 -3.13 -0.95
C PHE A 145 -8.73 -4.04 -1.88
N LEU A 146 -9.51 -3.45 -2.79
CA LEU A 146 -10.28 -4.16 -3.79
C LEU A 146 -9.61 -4.03 -5.15
N ALA A 147 -9.11 -5.13 -5.67
CA ALA A 147 -8.49 -5.18 -6.99
C ALA A 147 -9.36 -6.04 -7.92
N ARG A 148 -9.51 -5.61 -9.16
CA ARG A 148 -10.23 -6.34 -10.18
C ARG A 148 -9.31 -6.73 -11.31
N PHE A 149 -9.52 -7.94 -11.80
CA PHE A 149 -8.81 -8.49 -12.95
C PHE A 149 -9.85 -8.88 -13.99
N TYR A 150 -9.59 -8.49 -15.24
CA TYR A 150 -10.49 -8.79 -16.37
C TYR A 150 -9.74 -9.63 -17.39
N SER A 151 -10.46 -10.56 -18.00
CA SER A 151 -9.88 -11.42 -19.05
C SER A 151 -9.89 -10.75 -20.42
#